data_c8638d1fbd71e338cc77cded79fbd80a
#
_entry.id   c8638d1fbd71e338cc77cded79fbd80a
#
_cell.length_a   1.000
_cell.length_b   1.000
_cell.length_c   1.000
_cell.angle_alpha   90.00
_cell.angle_beta   90.00
_cell.angle_gamma   90.00
#
_symmetry.space_group_name_H-M   'P 1'
#
loop_
_entity.id
_entity.type
_entity.pdbx_description
1 polymer ?
#
loop_
_entity_poly.entity_id
_entity_poly.type
_entity_poly.pdbx_seq_one_letter_code
_entity_poly.pdbx_strand_id
1 'polypeptide(L)'
;MVTQQLSFDVAASSFLNHLQIERGLATNSIAAYRRDLGKFKAFLNGNPLHEVTPETINSFESSLREIKLAVASINRIDSTLRSFFKHLQQEYGFSDPTL
;
A
#
# COMPACT_ATOMS: atom_id res chain seq x y z
N MET A 1 23.82 -9.78 -9.85
CA MET A 1 22.51 -9.86 -9.50
C MET A 1 21.82 -8.53 -9.41
N VAL A 2 20.64 -8.48 -9.68
CA VAL A 2 19.94 -7.24 -9.76
C VAL A 2 18.99 -7.10 -8.60
N THR A 3 19.13 -6.01 -7.88
CA THR A 3 18.15 -5.66 -6.90
C THR A 3 17.06 -4.89 -7.59
N GLN A 4 15.87 -5.40 -7.51
CA GLN A 4 14.74 -4.73 -8.10
C GLN A 4 14.36 -3.54 -7.24
N GLN A 5 14.52 -2.37 -7.81
CA GLN A 5 14.03 -1.16 -7.16
C GLN A 5 12.68 -0.84 -7.75
N LEU A 6 11.68 -1.56 -7.30
CA LEU A 6 10.32 -1.38 -7.79
C LEU A 6 9.82 -0.02 -7.34
N SER A 7 9.44 0.83 -8.28
CA SER A 7 8.90 2.13 -7.94
C SER A 7 7.51 1.97 -7.34
N PHE A 8 7.12 2.91 -6.48
CA PHE A 8 5.80 2.88 -5.89
C PHE A 8 4.71 2.92 -6.96
N ASP A 9 4.90 3.75 -7.98
CA ASP A 9 3.88 3.90 -9.02
C ASP A 9 3.70 2.62 -9.81
N VAL A 10 4.78 1.92 -10.14
CA VAL A 10 4.69 0.64 -10.84
C VAL A 10 4.02 -0.40 -9.95
N ALA A 11 4.41 -0.45 -8.68
CA ALA A 11 3.81 -1.38 -7.73
C ALA A 11 2.32 -1.13 -7.57
N ALA A 12 1.93 0.14 -7.42
CA ALA A 12 0.53 0.50 -7.26
C ALA A 12 -0.28 0.15 -8.51
N SER A 13 0.26 0.42 -9.70
CA SER A 13 -0.42 0.06 -10.95
C SER A 13 -0.63 -1.44 -11.06
N SER A 14 0.38 -2.22 -10.72
CA SER A 14 0.28 -3.68 -10.73
C SER A 14 -0.84 -4.15 -9.81
N PHE A 15 -0.88 -3.62 -8.60
CA PHE A 15 -1.89 -3.99 -7.62
C PHE A 15 -3.30 -3.61 -8.08
N LEU A 16 -3.46 -2.37 -8.55
CA LEU A 16 -4.78 -1.89 -8.98
C LEU A 16 -5.29 -2.63 -10.20
N ASN A 17 -4.39 -2.98 -11.13
CA ASN A 17 -4.77 -3.81 -12.27
C ASN A 17 -5.23 -5.20 -11.82
N HIS A 18 -4.52 -5.79 -10.86
CA HIS A 18 -4.92 -7.06 -10.30
C HIS A 18 -6.34 -7.01 -9.72
N LEU A 19 -6.63 -5.97 -8.95
CA LEU A 19 -7.97 -5.81 -8.36
C LEU A 19 -9.05 -5.64 -9.43
N GLN A 20 -8.75 -4.86 -10.47
CA GLN A 20 -9.73 -4.58 -11.51
C GLN A 20 -9.97 -5.79 -12.40
N ILE A 21 -8.90 -6.44 -12.85
CA ILE A 21 -9.00 -7.48 -13.87
C ILE A 21 -9.29 -8.84 -13.26
N GLU A 22 -8.55 -9.23 -12.23
CA GLU A 22 -8.68 -10.58 -11.68
C GLU A 22 -9.76 -10.68 -10.63
N ARG A 23 -10.00 -9.60 -9.88
CA ARG A 23 -11.01 -9.61 -8.83
C ARG A 23 -12.28 -8.87 -9.23
N GLY A 24 -12.26 -8.17 -10.35
CA GLY A 24 -13.45 -7.53 -10.90
C GLY A 24 -14.03 -6.43 -10.04
N LEU A 25 -13.19 -5.73 -9.28
CA LEU A 25 -13.69 -4.67 -8.43
C LEU A 25 -14.18 -3.47 -9.25
N ALA A 26 -15.22 -2.82 -8.73
CA ALA A 26 -15.82 -1.68 -9.39
C ALA A 26 -14.89 -0.47 -9.40
N THR A 27 -15.12 0.43 -10.34
CA THR A 27 -14.31 1.65 -10.51
C THR A 27 -14.22 2.46 -9.22
N ASN A 28 -15.32 2.59 -8.47
CA ASN A 28 -15.30 3.37 -7.22
C ASN A 28 -14.42 2.71 -6.16
N SER A 29 -14.42 1.39 -6.10
CA SER A 29 -13.55 0.67 -5.17
C SER A 29 -12.09 0.85 -5.54
N ILE A 30 -11.77 0.77 -6.83
CA ILE A 30 -10.40 1.00 -7.30
C ILE A 30 -9.94 2.42 -6.96
N ALA A 31 -10.82 3.40 -7.14
CA ALA A 31 -10.48 4.78 -6.79
C ALA A 31 -10.18 4.94 -5.30
N ALA A 32 -10.93 4.24 -4.45
CA ALA A 32 -10.69 4.28 -3.01
C ALA A 32 -9.34 3.68 -2.65
N TYR A 33 -9.01 2.53 -3.24
CA TYR A 33 -7.68 1.93 -3.03
C TYR A 33 -6.57 2.86 -3.50
N ARG A 34 -6.76 3.51 -4.63
CA ARG A 34 -5.77 4.46 -5.16
C ARG A 34 -5.54 5.62 -4.19
N ARG A 35 -6.61 6.16 -3.60
CA ARG A 35 -6.49 7.24 -2.63
C ARG A 35 -5.75 6.79 -1.38
N ASP A 36 -6.04 5.59 -0.89
CA ASP A 36 -5.36 5.05 0.29
C ASP A 36 -3.87 4.87 0.02
N LEU A 37 -3.52 4.31 -1.13
CA LEU A 37 -2.11 4.15 -1.51
C LEU A 37 -1.43 5.50 -1.68
N GLY A 38 -2.14 6.50 -2.17
CA GLY A 38 -1.60 7.85 -2.31
C GLY A 38 -1.19 8.45 -0.98
N LYS A 39 -1.95 8.19 0.08
CA LYS A 39 -1.59 8.65 1.42
C LYS A 39 -0.30 8.00 1.89
N PHE A 40 -0.16 6.71 1.64
CA PHE A 40 1.04 5.99 2.04
C PHE A 40 2.25 6.46 1.24
N LYS A 41 2.08 6.67 -0.06
CA LYS A 41 3.15 7.19 -0.90
C LYS A 41 3.65 8.55 -0.39
N ALA A 42 2.73 9.43 -0.05
CA ALA A 42 3.08 10.74 0.48
C ALA A 42 3.85 10.62 1.80
N PHE A 43 3.43 9.69 2.67
CA PHE A 43 4.13 9.46 3.93
C PHE A 43 5.56 8.97 3.70
N LEU A 44 5.75 8.08 2.72
CA LEU A 44 7.09 7.56 2.43
C LEU A 44 8.03 8.64 1.93
N ASN A 45 7.51 9.66 1.28
CA ASN A 45 8.27 10.85 0.86
C ASN A 45 9.55 10.48 0.13
N GLY A 46 9.44 9.57 -0.84
CA GLY A 46 10.56 9.15 -1.67
C GLY A 46 11.36 7.97 -1.13
N ASN A 47 11.06 7.51 0.07
CA ASN A 47 11.74 6.32 0.58
C ASN A 47 11.31 5.10 -0.22
N PRO A 48 12.27 4.21 -0.57
CA PRO A 48 11.94 3.06 -1.42
C PRO A 48 11.03 2.05 -0.73
N LEU A 49 10.19 1.41 -1.54
CA LEU A 49 9.30 0.37 -1.03
C LEU A 49 10.03 -0.76 -0.33
N HIS A 50 11.19 -1.16 -0.86
CA HIS A 50 11.91 -2.29 -0.29
C HIS A 50 12.50 -1.98 1.09
N GLU A 51 12.49 -0.72 1.52
CA GLU A 51 12.95 -0.33 2.85
C GLU A 51 11.82 -0.18 3.85
N VAL A 52 10.59 -0.42 3.46
CA VAL A 52 9.45 -0.35 4.37
C VAL A 52 9.53 -1.52 5.36
N THR A 53 9.42 -1.18 6.64
CA THR A 53 9.49 -2.16 7.74
C THR A 53 8.19 -2.10 8.53
N PRO A 54 7.97 -3.05 9.46
CA PRO A 54 6.81 -2.93 10.36
C PRO A 54 6.78 -1.60 11.13
N GLU A 55 7.96 -1.07 11.48
CA GLU A 55 8.03 0.23 12.15
C GLU A 55 7.54 1.34 11.24
N THR A 56 7.83 1.26 9.94
CA THR A 56 7.31 2.24 8.98
C THR A 56 5.79 2.22 8.99
N ILE A 57 5.20 1.03 8.97
CA ILE A 57 3.74 0.88 9.00
C ILE A 57 3.16 1.48 10.28
N ASN A 58 3.76 1.18 11.42
CA ASN A 58 3.29 1.71 12.70
C ASN A 58 3.37 3.24 12.73
N SER A 59 4.45 3.81 12.21
CA SER A 59 4.61 5.25 12.15
C SER A 59 3.57 5.89 11.25
N PHE A 60 3.25 5.25 10.13
CA PHE A 60 2.21 5.73 9.24
C PHE A 60 0.85 5.75 9.94
N GLU A 61 0.51 4.67 10.64
CA GLU A 61 -0.75 4.60 11.39
C GLU A 61 -0.83 5.69 12.46
N SER A 62 0.28 5.93 13.15
CA SER A 62 0.34 7.00 14.14
C SER A 62 0.07 8.36 13.50
N SER A 63 0.64 8.60 12.32
CA SER A 63 0.42 9.87 11.63
C SER A 63 -1.06 10.06 11.26
N LEU A 64 -1.74 8.97 10.89
CA LEU A 64 -3.17 9.04 10.58
C LEU A 64 -3.99 9.38 11.81
N ARG A 65 -3.61 8.83 12.97
CA ARG A 65 -4.29 9.14 14.22
C ARG A 65 -4.05 10.59 14.63
N GLU A 66 -2.84 11.11 14.40
CA GLU A 66 -2.50 12.50 14.74
C GLU A 66 -3.35 13.51 13.98
N ILE A 67 -3.68 13.23 12.74
CA ILE A 67 -4.57 14.10 11.98
C ILE A 67 -6.03 13.81 12.24
N LYS A 68 -6.32 12.94 13.21
CA LYS A 68 -7.67 12.62 13.68
C LYS A 68 -8.55 12.03 12.61
N LEU A 69 -7.96 11.21 11.74
CA LEU A 69 -8.72 10.47 10.76
C LEU A 69 -9.65 9.50 11.47
N ALA A 70 -10.86 9.28 10.93
CA ALA A 70 -11.83 8.38 11.53
C ALA A 70 -11.27 6.96 11.64
N VAL A 71 -11.61 6.26 12.72
CA VAL A 71 -11.13 4.90 12.97
C VAL A 71 -11.49 3.99 11.80
N ALA A 72 -12.71 4.12 11.25
CA ALA A 72 -13.12 3.30 10.12
C ALA A 72 -12.22 3.54 8.90
N SER A 73 -11.80 4.79 8.68
CA SER A 73 -10.90 5.11 7.58
C SER A 73 -9.53 4.52 7.79
N ILE A 74 -9.01 4.58 9.02
CA ILE A 74 -7.71 4.00 9.35
C ILE A 74 -7.75 2.49 9.13
N ASN A 75 -8.81 1.82 9.58
CA ASN A 75 -8.95 0.38 9.37
C ASN A 75 -9.01 0.02 7.89
N ARG A 76 -9.70 0.82 7.09
CA ARG A 76 -9.76 0.60 5.65
C ARG A 76 -8.38 0.75 5.02
N ILE A 77 -7.63 1.78 5.40
CA ILE A 77 -6.28 2.00 4.88
C ILE A 77 -5.37 0.84 5.26
N ASP A 78 -5.47 0.36 6.51
CA ASP A 78 -4.68 -0.80 6.93
C ASP A 78 -5.00 -2.02 6.08
N SER A 79 -6.27 -2.26 5.78
CA SER A 79 -6.65 -3.37 4.91
C SER A 79 -6.08 -3.21 3.52
N THR A 80 -6.09 -2.00 2.99
CA THR A 80 -5.49 -1.70 1.69
C THR A 80 -4.00 -2.04 1.70
N LEU A 81 -3.27 -1.63 2.74
CA LEU A 81 -1.84 -1.91 2.82
C LEU A 81 -1.56 -3.40 2.93
N ARG A 82 -2.34 -4.14 3.72
CA ARG A 82 -2.16 -5.59 3.81
C ARG A 82 -2.36 -6.26 2.45
N SER A 83 -3.39 -5.87 1.72
CA SER A 83 -3.63 -6.42 0.39
C SER A 83 -2.53 -6.05 -0.58
N PHE A 84 -2.07 -4.80 -0.51
CA PHE A 84 -1.02 -4.29 -1.39
C PHE A 84 0.28 -5.07 -1.18
N PHE A 85 0.74 -5.20 0.05
CA PHE A 85 2.00 -5.90 0.31
C PHE A 85 1.88 -7.40 0.07
N LYS A 86 0.71 -7.98 0.29
CA LYS A 86 0.50 -9.38 -0.07
C LYS A 86 0.66 -9.58 -1.57
N HIS A 87 0.12 -8.66 -2.36
CA HIS A 87 0.27 -8.69 -3.82
C HIS A 87 1.75 -8.56 -4.20
N LEU A 88 2.48 -7.64 -3.58
CA LEU A 88 3.90 -7.46 -3.87
C LEU A 88 4.72 -8.68 -3.47
N GLN A 89 4.35 -9.33 -2.37
CA GLN A 89 5.02 -10.56 -1.96
C GLN A 89 4.83 -11.65 -3.00
N GLN A 90 3.61 -11.80 -3.51
CA GLN A 90 3.29 -12.84 -4.48
C GLN A 90 3.89 -12.58 -5.85
N GLU A 91 3.89 -11.33 -6.29
CA GLU A 91 4.32 -10.97 -7.63
C GLU A 91 5.80 -10.67 -7.73
N TYR A 92 6.39 -10.13 -6.67
CA TYR A 92 7.76 -9.62 -6.73
C TYR A 92 8.66 -10.16 -5.63
N GLY A 93 8.15 -11.02 -4.77
CA GLY A 93 8.95 -11.61 -3.70
C GLY A 93 9.29 -10.66 -2.56
N PHE A 94 8.55 -9.58 -2.40
CA PHE A 94 8.76 -8.66 -1.28
C PHE A 94 8.46 -9.34 0.04
N SER A 95 9.21 -8.97 1.08
CA SER A 95 8.82 -9.30 2.45
C SER A 95 7.62 -8.44 2.83
N ASP A 96 6.66 -9.04 3.53
CA ASP A 96 5.44 -8.33 3.89
C ASP A 96 5.61 -7.63 5.23
N PRO A 97 5.72 -6.29 5.27
CA PRO A 97 5.93 -5.56 6.53
C PRO A 97 4.66 -5.43 7.36
N THR A 98 3.52 -5.89 6.85
CA THR A 98 2.25 -5.82 7.58
C THR A 98 1.96 -7.05 8.41
N LEU A 99 2.82 -8.06 8.33
CA LEU A 99 2.67 -9.28 9.12
C LEU A 99 3.13 -9.10 10.55
#